data_e551b94e5b2004695ee3f8fd1b488dde
#
_entry.id   e551b94e5b2004695ee3f8fd1b488dde
#
_cell.length_a   1.000
_cell.length_b   1.000
_cell.length_c   1.000
_cell.angle_alpha   90.00
_cell.angle_beta   90.00
_cell.angle_gamma   90.00
#
_symmetry.space_group_name_H-M   'P 1'
#
loop_
_entity.id
_entity.type
_entity.pdbx_description
1 polymer ?
#
loop_
_entity_poly.entity_id
_entity_poly.type
_entity_poly.pdbx_seq_one_letter_code
_entity_poly.pdbx_strand_id
1 'polypeptide(L)'
;MPPPNTLSSLHRDLFDLGLRADMTVMVHSSLGRVGWTVGGPVTVIRALLGAIGTAGTLVMPTESPHVSDPSTWNDPRVPPEWYETIRENLPVFDPLTTPTTMGAIAEAFRTFPGTRRSNHPLVSVCANGRRAEEITKHHALEFCEGQGTPFEKLYDLDA
;
A
#
# COMPACT_ATOMS: atom_id res chain seq x y z
N MET A 1 -6.04 -10.01 -28.39
CA MET A 1 -5.51 -9.40 -27.14
C MET A 1 -6.22 -8.07 -26.97
N PRO A 2 -6.75 -7.73 -25.79
CA PRO A 2 -7.36 -6.42 -25.58
C PRO A 2 -6.31 -5.31 -25.73
N PRO A 3 -6.73 -4.08 -26.04
CA PRO A 3 -5.81 -2.94 -26.13
C PRO A 3 -5.16 -2.69 -24.76
N PRO A 4 -3.95 -2.10 -24.75
CA PRO A 4 -3.28 -1.76 -23.50
C PRO A 4 -4.04 -0.70 -22.71
N ASN A 5 -3.99 -0.81 -21.38
CA ASN A 5 -4.46 0.25 -20.52
C ASN A 5 -3.55 1.48 -20.62
N THR A 6 -4.16 2.65 -20.66
CA THR A 6 -3.49 3.95 -20.67
C THR A 6 -3.94 4.78 -19.46
N LEU A 7 -3.25 5.87 -19.19
CA LEU A 7 -3.68 6.83 -18.17
C LEU A 7 -5.14 7.27 -18.39
N SER A 8 -5.49 7.60 -19.64
CA SER A 8 -6.84 8.08 -19.98
C SER A 8 -7.91 7.00 -19.86
N SER A 9 -7.62 5.74 -20.28
CA SER A 9 -8.59 4.66 -20.14
C SER A 9 -8.83 4.32 -18.67
N LEU A 10 -7.76 4.19 -17.86
CA LEU A 10 -7.88 3.95 -16.42
C LEU A 10 -8.63 5.07 -15.71
N HIS A 11 -8.36 6.34 -16.05
CA HIS A 11 -9.06 7.47 -15.44
C HIS A 11 -10.56 7.44 -15.71
N ARG A 12 -10.97 7.11 -16.95
CA ARG A 12 -12.38 6.92 -17.30
C ARG A 12 -12.99 5.76 -16.52
N ASP A 13 -12.32 4.61 -16.50
CA ASP A 13 -12.84 3.42 -15.83
C ASP A 13 -12.99 3.65 -14.32
N LEU A 14 -12.05 4.37 -13.68
CA LEU A 14 -12.14 4.77 -12.27
C LEU A 14 -13.31 5.74 -12.04
N PHE A 15 -13.54 6.67 -12.96
CA PHE A 15 -14.71 7.56 -12.89
C PHE A 15 -16.02 6.77 -13.02
N ASP A 16 -16.09 5.80 -13.92
CA ASP A 16 -17.27 4.94 -14.11
C ASP A 16 -17.51 4.04 -12.89
N LEU A 17 -16.44 3.64 -12.17
CA LEU A 17 -16.53 2.94 -10.90
C LEU A 17 -16.99 3.83 -9.73
N GLY A 18 -17.08 5.13 -9.91
CA GLY A 18 -17.56 6.05 -8.90
C GLY A 18 -16.49 6.85 -8.18
N LEU A 19 -15.21 6.78 -8.54
CA LEU A 19 -14.18 7.65 -7.96
C LEU A 19 -14.46 9.11 -8.35
N ARG A 20 -14.38 9.99 -7.36
CA ARG A 20 -14.60 11.43 -7.53
C ARG A 20 -13.51 12.23 -6.83
N ALA A 21 -13.42 13.50 -7.19
CA ALA A 21 -12.53 14.44 -6.51
C ALA A 21 -12.82 14.47 -5.01
N ASP A 22 -11.78 14.74 -4.24
CA ASP A 22 -11.78 14.93 -2.79
C ASP A 22 -12.05 13.67 -1.94
N MET A 23 -12.25 12.50 -2.59
CA MET A 23 -12.41 11.24 -1.87
C MET A 23 -11.13 10.81 -1.17
N THR A 24 -11.29 10.22 0.01
CA THR A 24 -10.28 9.33 0.61
C THR A 24 -10.62 7.92 0.20
N VAL A 25 -9.67 7.20 -0.39
CA VAL A 25 -9.93 5.85 -0.89
C VAL A 25 -8.81 4.89 -0.51
N MET A 26 -9.19 3.72 -0.01
CA MET A 26 -8.26 2.62 0.19
C MET A 26 -8.33 1.66 -0.99
N VAL A 27 -7.17 1.34 -1.56
CA VAL A 27 -7.08 0.52 -2.77
C VAL A 27 -6.21 -0.71 -2.52
N HIS A 28 -6.82 -1.89 -2.65
CA HIS A 28 -6.14 -3.15 -2.84
C HIS A 28 -6.03 -3.42 -4.33
N SER A 29 -4.82 -3.71 -4.82
CA SER A 29 -4.58 -3.76 -6.25
C SER A 29 -3.69 -4.92 -6.68
N SER A 30 -3.88 -5.36 -7.92
CA SER A 30 -3.01 -6.34 -8.56
C SER A 30 -2.75 -5.91 -10.01
N LEU A 31 -1.50 -5.55 -10.32
CA LEU A 31 -1.11 -5.14 -11.67
C LEU A 31 -1.43 -6.22 -12.72
N GLY A 32 -1.25 -7.49 -12.36
CA GLY A 32 -1.57 -8.60 -13.24
C GLY A 32 -3.07 -8.70 -13.58
N ARG A 33 -3.95 -8.30 -12.64
CA ARG A 33 -5.41 -8.26 -12.87
C ARG A 33 -5.87 -7.01 -13.60
N VAL A 34 -5.19 -5.89 -13.41
CA VAL A 34 -5.42 -4.67 -14.20
C VAL A 34 -5.10 -4.94 -15.67
N GLY A 35 -4.10 -5.78 -15.93
CA GLY A 35 -3.67 -6.13 -17.27
C GLY A 35 -2.52 -5.25 -17.77
N TRP A 36 -2.14 -5.45 -19.02
CA TRP A 36 -1.01 -4.73 -19.59
C TRP A 36 -1.28 -3.22 -19.65
N THR A 37 -0.43 -2.45 -18.98
CA THR A 37 -0.61 -1.01 -18.77
C THR A 37 0.63 -0.27 -19.25
N VAL A 38 0.45 0.73 -20.10
CA VAL A 38 1.54 1.61 -20.55
C VAL A 38 2.11 2.34 -19.34
N GLY A 39 3.43 2.19 -19.09
CA GLY A 39 4.08 2.78 -17.91
C GLY A 39 3.85 2.01 -16.59
N GLY A 40 3.18 0.86 -16.65
CA GLY A 40 3.06 -0.07 -15.52
C GLY A 40 2.41 0.53 -14.27
N PRO A 41 2.92 0.20 -13.06
CA PRO A 41 2.32 0.60 -11.80
C PRO A 41 2.25 2.12 -11.60
N VAL A 42 3.20 2.88 -12.15
CA VAL A 42 3.23 4.33 -12.06
C VAL A 42 2.02 4.97 -12.74
N THR A 43 1.59 4.41 -13.87
CA THR A 43 0.41 4.89 -14.59
C THR A 43 -0.88 4.61 -13.81
N VAL A 44 -0.98 3.45 -13.15
CA VAL A 44 -2.11 3.14 -12.27
C VAL A 44 -2.19 4.12 -11.11
N ILE A 45 -1.06 4.39 -10.44
CA ILE A 45 -0.99 5.36 -9.33
C ILE A 45 -1.40 6.75 -9.80
N ARG A 46 -0.90 7.20 -10.94
CA ARG A 46 -1.26 8.51 -11.52
C ARG A 46 -2.74 8.60 -11.90
N ALA A 47 -3.33 7.51 -12.40
CA ALA A 47 -4.75 7.47 -12.69
C ALA A 47 -5.59 7.63 -11.43
N LEU A 48 -5.25 6.91 -10.35
CA LEU A 48 -5.92 7.00 -9.05
C LEU A 48 -5.80 8.39 -8.45
N LEU A 49 -4.59 8.93 -8.35
CA LEU A 49 -4.36 10.27 -7.82
C LEU A 49 -5.05 11.35 -8.67
N GLY A 50 -5.03 11.20 -10.00
CA GLY A 50 -5.75 12.11 -10.91
C GLY A 50 -7.25 12.09 -10.75
N ALA A 51 -7.83 10.91 -10.48
CA ALA A 51 -9.28 10.75 -10.28
C ALA A 51 -9.78 11.43 -8.99
N ILE A 52 -9.00 11.33 -7.90
CA ILE A 52 -9.36 11.93 -6.61
C ILE A 52 -8.88 13.37 -6.45
N GLY A 53 -7.99 13.85 -7.32
CA GLY A 53 -7.48 15.21 -7.29
C GLY A 53 -6.62 15.55 -6.07
N THR A 54 -6.24 16.83 -5.95
CA THR A 54 -5.30 17.31 -4.94
C THR A 54 -5.87 17.36 -3.51
N ALA A 55 -7.18 17.40 -3.36
CA ALA A 55 -7.84 17.39 -2.05
C ALA A 55 -8.19 15.97 -1.57
N GLY A 56 -8.11 14.98 -2.49
CA GLY A 56 -8.28 13.57 -2.15
C GLY A 56 -7.09 12.95 -1.44
N THR A 57 -7.26 11.71 -1.01
CA THR A 57 -6.18 10.91 -0.40
C THR A 57 -6.26 9.46 -0.86
N LEU A 58 -5.18 8.98 -1.47
CA LEU A 58 -5.01 7.59 -1.85
C LEU A 58 -4.31 6.84 -0.72
N VAL A 59 -4.83 5.69 -0.36
CA VAL A 59 -4.26 4.80 0.66
C VAL A 59 -4.09 3.40 0.08
N MET A 60 -2.96 2.75 0.40
CA MET A 60 -2.70 1.36 0.04
C MET A 60 -2.06 0.61 1.21
N PRO A 61 -2.43 -0.65 1.46
CA PRO A 61 -1.69 -1.48 2.39
C PRO A 61 -0.28 -1.74 1.84
N THR A 62 0.71 -1.72 2.73
CA THR A 62 2.13 -1.93 2.40
C THR A 62 2.77 -2.88 3.40
N GLU A 63 2.11 -4.00 3.61
CA GLU A 63 2.51 -5.02 4.56
C GLU A 63 3.88 -5.62 4.27
N SER A 64 4.58 -6.01 5.33
CA SER A 64 5.95 -6.55 5.29
C SER A 64 6.07 -7.79 6.18
N PRO A 65 5.31 -8.87 5.93
CA PRO A 65 5.33 -10.07 6.77
C PRO A 65 6.72 -10.75 6.82
N HIS A 66 7.58 -10.48 5.86
CA HIS A 66 8.95 -11.01 5.82
C HIS A 66 9.89 -10.42 6.90
N VAL A 67 9.46 -9.43 7.67
CA VAL A 67 10.18 -8.94 8.86
C VAL A 67 9.62 -9.51 10.18
N SER A 68 8.71 -10.48 10.10
CA SER A 68 8.21 -11.23 11.26
C SER A 68 9.17 -12.36 11.67
N ASP A 69 8.82 -13.07 12.74
CA ASP A 69 9.59 -14.26 13.15
C ASP A 69 9.53 -15.36 12.07
N PRO A 70 10.68 -15.94 11.67
CA PRO A 70 10.74 -16.91 10.58
C PRO A 70 9.95 -18.20 10.86
N SER A 71 9.66 -18.51 12.12
CA SER A 71 8.85 -19.68 12.47
C SER A 71 7.38 -19.54 12.03
N THR A 72 6.94 -18.32 11.76
CA THR A 72 5.57 -18.01 11.29
C THR A 72 5.44 -17.96 9.77
N TRP A 73 6.56 -18.04 9.03
CA TRP A 73 6.53 -17.95 7.59
C TRP A 73 5.97 -19.23 6.94
N ASN A 74 5.03 -19.08 6.06
CA ASN A 74 4.40 -20.19 5.35
C ASN A 74 4.77 -20.25 3.87
N ASP A 75 5.14 -19.11 3.26
CA ASP A 75 5.50 -19.00 1.84
C ASP A 75 6.55 -17.89 1.61
N PRO A 76 7.81 -18.26 1.34
CA PRO A 76 8.35 -19.63 1.48
C PRO A 76 8.58 -20.03 2.95
N ARG A 77 8.40 -21.30 3.26
CA ARG A 77 8.90 -21.86 4.52
C ARG A 77 10.41 -21.95 4.46
N VAL A 78 11.06 -21.63 5.57
CA VAL A 78 12.51 -21.83 5.73
C VAL A 78 12.78 -22.96 6.70
N PRO A 79 13.91 -23.69 6.56
CA PRO A 79 14.30 -24.75 7.48
C PRO A 79 14.43 -24.23 8.92
N PRO A 80 13.95 -24.97 9.95
CA PRO A 80 14.06 -24.56 11.34
C PRO A 80 15.48 -24.23 11.80
N GLU A 81 16.47 -24.90 11.25
CA GLU A 81 17.90 -24.66 11.53
C GLU A 81 18.39 -23.27 11.07
N TRP A 82 17.61 -22.54 10.28
CA TRP A 82 17.93 -21.18 9.85
C TRP A 82 17.33 -20.10 10.74
N TYR A 83 16.36 -20.45 11.62
CA TYR A 83 15.60 -19.46 12.40
C TYR A 83 16.49 -18.54 13.22
N GLU A 84 17.51 -19.10 13.92
CA GLU A 84 18.39 -18.28 14.76
C GLU A 84 19.22 -17.32 13.92
N THR A 85 19.82 -17.83 12.83
CA THR A 85 20.58 -16.99 11.90
C THR A 85 19.73 -15.86 11.30
N ILE A 86 18.46 -16.15 10.98
CA ILE A 86 17.55 -15.14 10.45
C ILE A 86 17.24 -14.09 11.52
N ARG A 87 16.89 -14.50 12.75
CA ARG A 87 16.59 -13.57 13.84
C ARG A 87 17.74 -12.62 14.14
N GLU A 88 18.96 -13.13 14.16
CA GLU A 88 20.18 -12.35 14.42
C GLU A 88 20.51 -11.35 13.30
N ASN A 89 20.09 -11.62 12.07
CA ASN A 89 20.49 -10.85 10.89
C ASN A 89 19.33 -10.14 10.18
N LEU A 90 18.09 -10.33 10.65
CA LEU A 90 16.93 -9.67 10.05
C LEU A 90 17.03 -8.15 10.26
N PRO A 91 16.99 -7.34 9.19
CA PRO A 91 17.01 -5.90 9.33
C PRO A 91 15.81 -5.39 10.13
N VAL A 92 16.04 -4.39 10.96
CA VAL A 92 14.95 -3.67 11.63
C VAL A 92 14.06 -2.99 10.58
N PHE A 93 12.76 -3.02 10.80
CA PHE A 93 11.80 -2.33 9.92
C PHE A 93 12.13 -0.85 9.83
N ASP A 94 12.19 -0.36 8.61
CA ASP A 94 12.32 1.06 8.28
C ASP A 94 11.26 1.43 7.24
N PRO A 95 10.40 2.43 7.49
CA PRO A 95 9.31 2.80 6.57
C PRO A 95 9.78 3.17 5.16
N LEU A 96 11.02 3.67 5.02
CA LEU A 96 11.57 4.09 3.74
C LEU A 96 12.20 2.93 2.96
N THR A 97 12.93 2.06 3.64
CA THR A 97 13.78 1.05 2.98
C THR A 97 13.17 -0.36 2.97
N THR A 98 12.33 -0.71 3.96
CA THR A 98 11.70 -2.04 3.98
C THR A 98 10.70 -2.18 2.83
N PRO A 99 10.88 -3.15 1.90
CA PRO A 99 9.95 -3.37 0.81
C PRO A 99 8.59 -3.88 1.32
N THR A 100 7.55 -3.76 0.47
CA THR A 100 6.26 -4.39 0.74
C THR A 100 6.06 -5.65 -0.11
N THR A 101 5.28 -6.60 0.39
CA THR A 101 4.86 -7.80 -0.36
C THR A 101 3.51 -7.63 -1.06
N MET A 102 2.88 -6.45 -0.97
CA MET A 102 1.54 -6.18 -1.51
C MET A 102 1.50 -5.95 -3.02
N GLY A 103 2.56 -6.31 -3.73
CA GLY A 103 2.66 -6.28 -5.18
C GLY A 103 3.22 -4.98 -5.76
N ALA A 104 3.40 -4.99 -7.09
CA ALA A 104 4.17 -3.96 -7.79
C ALA A 104 3.56 -2.54 -7.68
N ILE A 105 2.22 -2.42 -7.60
CA ILE A 105 1.58 -1.10 -7.49
C ILE A 105 1.83 -0.54 -6.09
N ALA A 106 1.65 -1.33 -5.04
CA ALA A 106 1.89 -0.91 -3.66
C ALA A 106 3.38 -0.57 -3.43
N GLU A 107 4.31 -1.36 -3.98
CA GLU A 107 5.75 -1.07 -3.89
C GLU A 107 6.13 0.23 -4.61
N ALA A 108 5.60 0.47 -5.81
CA ALA A 108 5.80 1.73 -6.51
C ALA A 108 5.15 2.93 -5.79
N PHE A 109 3.98 2.71 -5.16
CA PHE A 109 3.29 3.74 -4.39
C PHE A 109 4.03 4.11 -3.12
N ARG A 110 4.62 3.14 -2.43
CA ARG A 110 5.43 3.36 -1.23
C ARG A 110 6.55 4.38 -1.45
N THR A 111 7.17 4.34 -2.62
CA THR A 111 8.26 5.26 -3.00
C THR A 111 7.81 6.44 -3.86
N PHE A 112 6.51 6.58 -4.10
CA PHE A 112 5.98 7.65 -4.93
C PHE A 112 6.11 9.01 -4.23
N PRO A 113 6.49 10.09 -4.93
CA PRO A 113 6.67 11.41 -4.33
C PRO A 113 5.45 11.86 -3.50
N GLY A 114 5.70 12.31 -2.28
CA GLY A 114 4.65 12.76 -1.35
C GLY A 114 3.94 11.64 -0.59
N THR A 115 4.27 10.38 -0.84
CA THR A 115 3.72 9.26 -0.08
C THR A 115 4.36 9.17 1.29
N ARG A 116 3.54 8.91 2.32
CA ARG A 116 3.93 8.63 3.70
C ARG A 116 3.56 7.21 4.05
N ARG A 117 4.37 6.53 4.85
CA ARG A 117 4.12 5.18 5.36
C ARG A 117 3.98 5.21 6.87
N SER A 118 3.01 4.48 7.41
CA SER A 118 2.85 4.31 8.85
C SER A 118 3.97 3.44 9.43
N ASN A 119 4.32 3.69 10.69
CA ASN A 119 5.43 2.99 11.35
C ASN A 119 4.95 1.73 12.07
N HIS A 120 4.53 0.73 11.28
CA HIS A 120 4.20 -0.60 11.80
C HIS A 120 4.92 -1.67 10.97
N PRO A 121 5.73 -2.58 11.61
CA PRO A 121 6.60 -3.50 10.87
C PRO A 121 5.85 -4.50 9.99
N LEU A 122 4.68 -4.94 10.38
CA LEU A 122 3.97 -6.00 9.65
C LEU A 122 2.88 -5.46 8.73
N VAL A 123 2.00 -4.59 9.23
CA VAL A 123 0.76 -4.17 8.56
C VAL A 123 0.73 -2.67 8.23
N SER A 124 1.88 -2.09 7.92
CA SER A 124 1.96 -0.68 7.56
C SER A 124 1.07 -0.32 6.37
N VAL A 125 0.63 0.92 6.33
CA VAL A 125 -0.18 1.52 5.26
C VAL A 125 0.57 2.70 4.68
N CYS A 126 0.52 2.88 3.38
CA CYS A 126 0.97 4.10 2.71
C CYS A 126 -0.21 4.99 2.34
N ALA A 127 -0.02 6.30 2.45
CA ALA A 127 -1.00 7.30 2.04
C ALA A 127 -0.34 8.46 1.29
N ASN A 128 -1.06 9.00 0.30
CA ASN A 128 -0.63 10.17 -0.47
C ASN A 128 -1.84 11.09 -0.69
N GLY A 129 -1.72 12.35 -0.38
CA GLY A 129 -2.76 13.35 -0.49
C GLY A 129 -2.98 14.13 0.80
N ARG A 130 -4.08 14.89 0.85
CA ARG A 130 -4.36 15.87 1.91
C ARG A 130 -4.34 15.30 3.33
N ARG A 131 -4.84 14.06 3.52
CA ARG A 131 -4.94 13.41 4.83
C ARG A 131 -3.83 12.38 5.09
N ALA A 132 -2.82 12.32 4.23
CA ALA A 132 -1.77 11.29 4.33
C ALA A 132 -1.10 11.28 5.70
N GLU A 133 -0.73 12.44 6.25
CA GLU A 133 -0.13 12.55 7.57
C GLU A 133 -1.10 12.13 8.68
N GLU A 134 -2.33 12.59 8.66
CA GLU A 134 -3.38 12.23 9.62
C GLU A 134 -3.56 10.71 9.69
N ILE A 135 -3.62 10.04 8.53
CA ILE A 135 -3.85 8.60 8.44
C ILE A 135 -2.63 7.82 8.93
N THR A 136 -1.41 8.23 8.57
CA THR A 136 -0.19 7.43 8.81
C THR A 136 0.56 7.80 10.09
N LYS A 137 0.26 8.92 10.74
CA LYS A 137 1.01 9.48 11.87
C LYS A 137 1.11 8.53 13.07
N HIS A 138 0.07 7.77 13.34
CA HIS A 138 0.02 6.84 14.46
C HIS A 138 -0.50 5.49 13.98
N HIS A 139 0.20 4.43 14.35
CA HIS A 139 -0.17 3.04 14.09
C HIS A 139 0.23 2.22 15.31
N ALA A 140 -0.77 1.86 16.11
CA ALA A 140 -0.57 1.09 17.35
C ALA A 140 0.08 -0.27 17.03
N LEU A 141 1.11 -0.63 17.76
CA LEU A 141 1.81 -1.92 17.58
C LEU A 141 1.04 -3.10 18.17
N GLU A 142 0.16 -2.82 19.12
CA GLU A 142 -0.65 -3.84 19.82
C GLU A 142 -1.79 -4.38 18.96
N PHE A 143 -2.19 -3.63 17.93
CA PHE A 143 -3.28 -3.99 17.03
C PHE A 143 -2.82 -3.89 15.58
N CYS A 144 -3.01 -4.96 14.84
CA CYS A 144 -2.77 -4.94 13.39
C CYS A 144 -3.80 -4.04 12.69
N GLU A 145 -5.05 -4.08 13.14
CA GLU A 145 -6.19 -3.36 12.60
C GLU A 145 -7.11 -2.92 13.75
N GLY A 146 -7.96 -1.91 13.54
CA GLY A 146 -8.89 -1.41 14.54
C GLY A 146 -8.35 -0.22 15.30
N GLN A 147 -8.58 -0.16 16.60
CA GLN A 147 -8.31 1.01 17.44
C GLN A 147 -6.84 1.46 17.41
N GLY A 148 -6.62 2.74 17.23
CA GLY A 148 -5.29 3.34 17.18
C GLY A 148 -4.52 3.07 15.89
N THR A 149 -5.18 2.59 14.84
CA THR A 149 -4.54 2.27 13.56
C THR A 149 -5.03 3.17 12.41
N PRO A 150 -4.36 3.16 11.26
CA PRO A 150 -4.86 3.81 10.06
C PRO A 150 -6.27 3.34 9.64
N PHE A 151 -6.63 2.09 9.92
CA PHE A 151 -7.93 1.53 9.56
C PHE A 151 -9.08 2.15 10.35
N GLU A 152 -8.90 2.43 11.66
CA GLU A 152 -9.88 3.20 12.43
C GLU A 152 -10.12 4.57 11.81
N LYS A 153 -9.02 5.27 11.44
CA LYS A 153 -9.14 6.59 10.81
C LYS A 153 -9.85 6.56 9.46
N LEU A 154 -9.58 5.52 8.65
CA LEU A 154 -10.28 5.32 7.38
C LEU A 154 -11.78 5.06 7.58
N TYR A 155 -12.12 4.26 8.60
CA TYR A 155 -13.53 4.03 8.99
C TYR A 155 -14.22 5.33 9.40
N ASP A 156 -13.58 6.14 10.26
CA ASP A 156 -14.12 7.42 10.73
C ASP A 156 -14.25 8.46 9.59
N LEU A 157 -13.47 8.31 8.53
CA LEU A 157 -13.50 9.16 7.34
C LEU A 157 -14.49 8.69 6.26
N ASP A 158 -15.17 7.56 6.48
CA ASP A 158 -16.05 6.92 5.49
C ASP A 158 -15.33 6.67 4.15
N ALA A 159 -14.13 6.08 4.21
CA ALA A 159 -13.19 5.93 3.11
C ALA A 159 -13.37 4.58 2.37
#